data_de5e4bad052402b91ccd621987c9cbe8
#
_entry.id   de5e4bad052402b91ccd621987c9cbe8
#
_cell.length_a   1.000
_cell.length_b   1.000
_cell.length_c   1.000
_cell.angle_alpha   90.00
_cell.angle_beta   90.00
_cell.angle_gamma   90.00
#
_symmetry.space_group_name_H-M   'P 1'
#
loop_
_entity.id
_entity.type
_entity.pdbx_description
1 polymer ?
#
loop_
_entity_poly.entity_id
_entity_poly.type
_entity_poly.pdbx_seq_one_letter_code
_entity_poly.pdbx_strand_id
1 'polypeptide(L)'
;FFGKQPERKFPHAVTRCVLFKGTNKVYIIDDKTFGGSLYQQYLQAMSWLESKLQVAYKIEGTGPREEIWEIPLTVFKEAIINALSHRDYYEQGASIMIEMFDDRVEISNPGGLLPVVAKDFGHKSMTRNPLIFGLFTRMHLVERVASGIPRMQEAMRKANLPEPEFHTEGMFTAVFKRGISIKSDTVNDTVNDTV
;
A
#
# COMPACT_ATOMS: atom_id res chain seq x y z
N PHE A 1 21.27 -1.46 3.30
CA PHE A 1 19.88 -1.01 3.15
C PHE A 1 19.40 -0.11 4.32
N PHE A 2 20.11 -0.13 5.45
CA PHE A 2 19.85 0.78 6.57
C PHE A 2 20.89 1.91 6.67
N GLY A 3 21.84 1.96 5.73
CA GLY A 3 22.76 3.08 5.57
C GLY A 3 22.08 4.32 5.00
N LYS A 4 22.79 5.46 5.02
CA LYS A 4 22.24 6.75 4.57
C LYS A 4 21.90 6.80 3.08
N GLN A 5 22.67 6.10 2.23
CA GLN A 5 22.55 6.14 0.77
C GLN A 5 22.82 4.75 0.16
N PRO A 6 21.93 3.74 0.39
CA PRO A 6 22.12 2.41 -0.16
C PRO A 6 22.08 2.39 -1.68
N GLU A 7 21.37 3.32 -2.31
CA GLU A 7 21.22 3.48 -3.76
C GLU A 7 22.57 3.78 -4.46
N ARG A 8 23.60 4.22 -3.75
CA ARG A 8 24.96 4.34 -4.33
C ARG A 8 25.56 2.99 -4.73
N LYS A 9 25.21 1.92 -4.02
CA LYS A 9 25.67 0.54 -4.30
C LYS A 9 24.59 -0.28 -5.03
N PHE A 10 23.33 0.03 -4.77
CA PHE A 10 22.16 -0.63 -5.32
C PHE A 10 21.20 0.43 -5.90
N PRO A 11 21.51 1.01 -7.09
CA PRO A 11 20.72 2.13 -7.63
C PRO A 11 19.23 1.81 -7.83
N HIS A 12 18.90 0.55 -8.01
CA HIS A 12 17.55 0.03 -8.19
C HIS A 12 16.81 -0.20 -6.86
N ALA A 13 17.51 -0.14 -5.70
CA ALA A 13 16.90 -0.34 -4.37
C ALA A 13 16.19 0.93 -3.88
N VAL A 14 15.27 1.42 -4.68
CA VAL A 14 14.44 2.61 -4.45
C VAL A 14 12.96 2.24 -4.55
N THR A 15 12.11 3.10 -4.01
CA THR A 15 10.65 3.01 -4.15
C THR A 15 10.17 4.15 -5.04
N ARG A 16 9.51 3.82 -6.15
CA ARG A 16 8.92 4.80 -7.07
C ARG A 16 7.41 4.83 -6.89
N CYS A 17 6.86 6.04 -6.75
CA CYS A 17 5.43 6.28 -6.58
C CYS A 17 4.93 7.09 -7.77
N VAL A 18 3.93 6.59 -8.48
CA VAL A 18 3.37 7.21 -9.69
C VAL A 18 1.87 7.35 -9.55
N LEU A 19 1.36 8.56 -9.78
CA LEU A 19 -0.06 8.84 -9.88
C LEU A 19 -0.43 8.98 -11.36
N PHE A 20 -1.36 8.17 -11.81
CA PHE A 20 -1.91 8.21 -13.16
C PHE A 20 -3.29 8.87 -13.17
N LYS A 21 -3.64 9.51 -14.27
CA LYS A 21 -5.01 9.93 -14.57
C LYS A 21 -5.73 8.80 -15.29
N GLY A 22 -6.91 8.44 -14.80
CA GLY A 22 -7.69 7.34 -15.36
C GLY A 22 -7.23 5.97 -14.82
N THR A 23 -7.55 4.93 -15.57
CA THR A 23 -7.30 3.53 -15.19
C THR A 23 -6.11 2.91 -15.92
N ASN A 24 -5.45 3.66 -16.80
CA ASN A 24 -4.35 3.21 -17.67
C ASN A 24 -3.08 4.05 -17.43
N LYS A 25 -1.91 3.46 -17.75
CA LYS A 25 -0.59 4.10 -17.60
C LYS A 25 -0.25 5.08 -18.73
N VAL A 26 -1.22 5.92 -19.16
CA VAL A 26 -1.03 6.85 -20.29
C VAL A 26 -0.64 8.25 -19.81
N TYR A 27 -1.34 8.77 -18.82
CA TYR A 27 -1.10 10.12 -18.31
C TYR A 27 -0.62 10.09 -16.89
N ILE A 28 0.61 10.58 -16.66
CA ILE A 28 1.24 10.70 -15.34
C ILE A 28 0.93 12.09 -14.79
N ILE A 29 0.36 12.13 -13.58
CA ILE A 29 0.08 13.38 -12.84
C ILE A 29 1.23 13.70 -11.87
N ASP A 30 1.78 12.67 -11.21
CA ASP A 30 2.88 12.81 -10.26
C ASP A 30 3.80 11.58 -10.36
N ASP A 31 5.11 11.79 -10.22
CA ASP A 31 6.13 10.75 -10.28
C ASP A 31 7.26 11.10 -9.31
N LYS A 32 7.43 10.28 -8.29
CA LYS A 32 8.41 10.46 -7.24
C LYS A 32 9.22 9.19 -7.03
N THR A 33 10.53 9.34 -6.91
CA THR A 33 11.42 8.25 -6.54
C THR A 33 12.04 8.53 -5.18
N PHE A 34 11.89 7.61 -4.26
CA PHE A 34 12.37 7.69 -2.89
C PHE A 34 13.56 6.75 -2.70
N GLY A 35 14.71 7.32 -2.34
CA GLY A 35 15.93 6.61 -1.97
C GLY A 35 16.18 6.66 -0.46
N GLY A 36 17.44 6.47 -0.07
CA GLY A 36 17.84 6.43 1.32
C GLY A 36 17.59 5.08 1.99
N SER A 37 17.60 5.03 3.32
CA SER A 37 17.34 3.79 4.05
C SER A 37 15.94 3.25 3.75
N LEU A 38 15.76 1.93 3.86
CA LEU A 38 14.44 1.31 3.62
C LEU A 38 13.36 1.88 4.54
N TYR A 39 13.72 2.30 5.74
CA TYR A 39 12.78 2.96 6.65
C TYR A 39 12.37 4.34 6.12
N GLN A 40 13.33 5.13 5.59
CA GLN A 40 13.00 6.41 4.96
C GLN A 40 12.12 6.23 3.72
N GLN A 41 12.41 5.23 2.89
CA GLN A 41 11.56 4.90 1.74
C GLN A 41 10.13 4.56 2.16
N TYR A 42 9.98 3.75 3.23
CA TYR A 42 8.68 3.44 3.82
C TYR A 42 7.92 4.71 4.26
N LEU A 43 8.56 5.58 5.04
CA LEU A 43 7.94 6.81 5.54
C LEU A 43 7.52 7.74 4.39
N GLN A 44 8.40 7.92 3.40
CA GLN A 44 8.13 8.78 2.24
C GLN A 44 7.02 8.23 1.36
N ALA A 45 6.98 6.92 1.14
CA ALA A 45 5.92 6.26 0.39
C ALA A 45 4.56 6.37 1.10
N MET A 46 4.52 6.16 2.42
CA MET A 46 3.30 6.36 3.21
C MET A 46 2.80 7.80 3.13
N SER A 47 3.69 8.77 3.37
CA SER A 47 3.32 10.20 3.28
C SER A 47 2.84 10.59 1.88
N TRP A 48 3.44 10.03 0.83
CA TRP A 48 2.98 10.26 -0.53
C TRP A 48 1.57 9.69 -0.75
N LEU A 49 1.29 8.47 -0.32
CA LEU A 49 -0.05 7.87 -0.41
C LEU A 49 -1.08 8.69 0.37
N GLU A 50 -0.79 9.06 1.61
CA GLU A 50 -1.66 9.90 2.44
C GLU A 50 -2.00 11.23 1.76
N SER A 51 -1.04 11.83 1.04
CA SER A 51 -1.25 13.09 0.32
C SER A 51 -2.14 12.97 -0.92
N LYS A 52 -2.41 11.75 -1.42
CA LYS A 52 -3.18 11.49 -2.65
C LYS A 52 -4.51 10.80 -2.39
N LEU A 53 -4.64 10.12 -1.25
CA LEU A 53 -5.86 9.42 -0.86
C LEU A 53 -6.92 10.40 -0.38
N GLN A 54 -8.19 10.05 -0.63
CA GLN A 54 -9.32 10.78 -0.09
C GLN A 54 -9.57 10.40 1.36
N VAL A 55 -9.90 11.38 2.18
CA VAL A 55 -10.31 11.20 3.56
C VAL A 55 -11.62 11.91 3.81
N ALA A 56 -12.58 11.21 4.39
CA ALA A 56 -13.80 11.79 4.92
C ALA A 56 -13.70 11.94 6.42
N TYR A 57 -14.48 12.84 6.97
CA TYR A 57 -14.58 13.07 8.39
C TYR A 57 -15.97 12.73 8.87
N LYS A 58 -16.07 11.75 9.78
CA LYS A 58 -17.32 11.43 10.46
C LYS A 58 -17.37 12.18 11.77
N ILE A 59 -18.44 12.94 11.98
CA ILE A 59 -18.71 13.70 13.21
C ILE A 59 -19.91 13.05 13.88
N GLU A 60 -19.70 12.37 15.01
CA GLU A 60 -20.78 11.79 15.81
C GLU A 60 -20.74 12.37 17.23
N GLY A 61 -21.85 13.01 17.63
CA GLY A 61 -21.97 13.62 18.96
C GLY A 61 -21.00 14.77 19.21
N THR A 62 -20.46 14.85 20.44
CA THR A 62 -19.53 15.90 20.91
C THR A 62 -18.06 15.44 20.91
N GLY A 63 -17.77 14.24 20.40
CA GLY A 63 -16.43 13.66 20.35
C GLY A 63 -15.55 14.26 19.23
N PRO A 64 -14.26 13.90 19.22
CA PRO A 64 -13.39 14.24 18.09
C PRO A 64 -13.88 13.57 16.82
N ARG A 65 -13.70 14.26 15.67
CA ARG A 65 -14.02 13.69 14.36
C ARG A 65 -13.18 12.44 14.09
N GLU A 66 -13.78 11.43 13.49
CA GLU A 66 -13.12 10.22 13.01
C GLU A 66 -12.70 10.43 11.54
N GLU A 67 -11.45 10.07 11.22
CA GLU A 67 -10.95 10.07 9.85
C GLU A 67 -11.25 8.74 9.18
N ILE A 68 -12.00 8.78 8.08
CA ILE A 68 -12.34 7.62 7.26
C ILE A 68 -11.58 7.73 5.95
N TRP A 69 -10.53 6.96 5.82
CA TRP A 69 -9.73 6.88 4.59
C TRP A 69 -10.43 6.02 3.55
N GLU A 70 -10.37 6.42 2.27
CA GLU A 70 -10.95 5.64 1.16
C GLU A 70 -10.40 4.21 1.06
N ILE A 71 -9.15 4.01 1.50
CA ILE A 71 -8.54 2.71 1.76
C ILE A 71 -7.82 2.82 3.10
N PRO A 72 -8.00 1.86 4.02
CA PRO A 72 -7.36 1.91 5.33
C PRO A 72 -5.83 1.98 5.22
N LEU A 73 -5.18 2.95 5.88
CA LEU A 73 -3.73 3.14 5.82
C LEU A 73 -2.93 1.92 6.31
N THR A 74 -3.52 1.12 7.20
CA THR A 74 -2.94 -0.13 7.70
C THR A 74 -2.66 -1.15 6.59
N VAL A 75 -3.46 -1.14 5.52
CA VAL A 75 -3.28 -1.98 4.34
C VAL A 75 -1.99 -1.61 3.60
N PHE A 76 -1.77 -0.33 3.38
CA PHE A 76 -0.56 0.17 2.71
C PHE A 76 0.69 -0.01 3.56
N LYS A 77 0.58 0.21 4.88
CA LYS A 77 1.68 -0.08 5.81
C LYS A 77 2.16 -1.52 5.64
N GLU A 78 1.25 -2.48 5.68
CA GLU A 78 1.57 -3.89 5.54
C GLU A 78 2.14 -4.21 4.14
N ALA A 79 1.51 -3.70 3.08
CA ALA A 79 1.92 -3.98 1.70
C ALA A 79 3.31 -3.40 1.36
N ILE A 80 3.62 -2.18 1.82
CA ILE A 80 4.93 -1.56 1.58
C ILE A 80 6.02 -2.30 2.36
N ILE A 81 5.79 -2.64 3.63
CA ILE A 81 6.76 -3.41 4.42
C ILE A 81 6.99 -4.79 3.81
N ASN A 82 5.94 -5.43 3.31
CA ASN A 82 6.06 -6.70 2.59
C ASN A 82 6.87 -6.52 1.30
N ALA A 83 6.61 -5.50 0.51
CA ALA A 83 7.37 -5.22 -0.70
C ALA A 83 8.86 -5.01 -0.41
N LEU A 84 9.20 -4.20 0.60
CA LEU A 84 10.58 -3.96 1.05
C LEU A 84 11.26 -5.22 1.60
N SER A 85 10.52 -6.07 2.33
CA SER A 85 11.06 -7.27 2.95
C SER A 85 11.23 -8.43 1.98
N HIS A 86 10.38 -8.52 0.95
CA HIS A 86 10.34 -9.65 0.02
C HIS A 86 10.95 -9.35 -1.35
N ARG A 87 11.28 -8.07 -1.65
CA ARG A 87 11.99 -7.69 -2.87
C ARG A 87 13.21 -8.57 -3.09
N ASP A 88 13.45 -8.97 -4.35
CA ASP A 88 14.74 -9.49 -4.78
C ASP A 88 15.70 -8.33 -5.01
N TYR A 89 16.65 -8.13 -4.10
CA TYR A 89 17.63 -7.05 -4.19
C TYR A 89 18.78 -7.33 -5.17
N TYR A 90 18.86 -8.51 -5.73
CA TYR A 90 19.79 -8.84 -6.82
C TYR A 90 19.18 -8.53 -8.20
N GLU A 91 17.85 -8.42 -8.27
CA GLU A 91 17.16 -7.99 -9.48
C GLU A 91 17.38 -6.49 -9.71
N GLN A 92 18.08 -6.16 -10.82
CA GLN A 92 18.48 -4.80 -11.15
C GLN A 92 17.54 -4.12 -12.15
N GLY A 93 16.70 -4.90 -12.83
CA GLY A 93 15.82 -4.42 -13.90
C GLY A 93 14.60 -3.66 -13.43
N ALA A 94 14.26 -3.71 -12.13
CA ALA A 94 13.04 -3.08 -11.60
C ALA A 94 13.20 -2.57 -10.17
N SER A 95 12.40 -1.58 -9.81
CA SER A 95 12.27 -1.04 -8.45
C SER A 95 10.96 -1.48 -7.81
N ILE A 96 10.77 -1.19 -6.52
CA ILE A 96 9.44 -1.23 -5.93
C ILE A 96 8.63 -0.11 -6.57
N MET A 97 7.41 -0.45 -7.03
CA MET A 97 6.48 0.49 -7.65
C MET A 97 5.23 0.60 -6.80
N ILE A 98 4.81 1.83 -6.55
CA ILE A 98 3.49 2.17 -6.01
C ILE A 98 2.79 2.99 -7.06
N GLU A 99 1.77 2.43 -7.68
CA GLU A 99 1.06 3.00 -8.82
C GLU A 99 -0.39 3.25 -8.40
N MET A 100 -0.79 4.51 -8.40
CA MET A 100 -2.15 4.92 -8.06
C MET A 100 -2.90 5.32 -9.33
N PHE A 101 -4.08 4.73 -9.51
CA PHE A 101 -5.04 5.00 -10.58
C PHE A 101 -6.34 5.57 -9.98
N ASP A 102 -7.27 5.94 -10.84
CA ASP A 102 -8.58 6.45 -10.37
C ASP A 102 -9.39 5.35 -9.65
N ASP A 103 -9.19 4.08 -10.01
CA ASP A 103 -9.97 2.93 -9.53
C ASP A 103 -9.22 2.00 -8.56
N ARG A 104 -7.89 2.12 -8.43
CA ARG A 104 -7.08 1.21 -7.63
C ARG A 104 -5.71 1.77 -7.27
N VAL A 105 -5.06 1.11 -6.33
CA VAL A 105 -3.63 1.26 -6.03
C VAL A 105 -2.95 -0.09 -6.22
N GLU A 106 -1.83 -0.11 -6.94
CA GLU A 106 -0.99 -1.29 -7.14
C GLU A 106 0.35 -1.11 -6.43
N ILE A 107 0.78 -2.12 -5.67
CA ILE A 107 2.11 -2.15 -5.06
C ILE A 107 2.84 -3.38 -5.56
N SER A 108 3.92 -3.16 -6.32
CA SER A 108 4.68 -4.22 -6.98
C SER A 108 6.12 -4.24 -6.50
N ASN A 109 6.68 -5.43 -6.36
CA ASN A 109 8.11 -5.60 -6.09
C ASN A 109 8.72 -6.71 -6.97
N PRO A 110 9.99 -6.55 -7.39
CA PRO A 110 10.74 -7.60 -8.06
C PRO A 110 10.92 -8.83 -7.17
N GLY A 111 10.87 -10.00 -7.80
CA GLY A 111 10.93 -11.29 -7.14
C GLY A 111 9.54 -11.82 -6.79
N GLY A 112 9.05 -12.78 -7.59
CA GLY A 112 7.80 -13.46 -7.34
C GLY A 112 7.80 -14.29 -6.04
N LEU A 113 6.73 -15.01 -5.78
CA LEU A 113 6.64 -15.89 -4.63
C LEU A 113 7.75 -16.95 -4.63
N LEU A 114 8.29 -17.20 -3.44
CA LEU A 114 9.18 -18.34 -3.27
C LEU A 114 8.37 -19.64 -3.47
N PRO A 115 8.88 -20.62 -4.27
CA PRO A 115 8.11 -21.84 -4.60
C PRO A 115 7.58 -22.60 -3.38
N VAL A 116 8.29 -22.51 -2.24
CA VAL A 116 7.90 -23.17 -0.97
C VAL A 116 6.58 -22.63 -0.41
N VAL A 117 6.28 -21.35 -0.63
CA VAL A 117 5.06 -20.70 -0.11
C VAL A 117 3.97 -20.56 -1.16
N ALA A 118 4.27 -20.80 -2.43
CA ALA A 118 3.31 -20.62 -3.50
C ALA A 118 2.05 -21.50 -3.35
N LYS A 119 2.21 -22.71 -2.80
CA LYS A 119 1.09 -23.66 -2.56
C LYS A 119 0.22 -23.29 -1.36
N ASP A 120 0.77 -22.56 -0.40
CA ASP A 120 0.11 -22.18 0.86
C ASP A 120 0.09 -20.64 1.01
N PHE A 121 -0.06 -19.93 -0.11
CA PHE A 121 -0.06 -18.47 -0.13
C PHE A 121 -1.12 -17.89 0.82
N GLY A 122 -0.72 -16.91 1.62
CA GLY A 122 -1.58 -16.30 2.65
C GLY A 122 -1.61 -17.05 3.99
N HIS A 123 -1.21 -18.33 4.04
CA HIS A 123 -1.22 -19.14 5.26
C HIS A 123 0.19 -19.41 5.79
N LYS A 124 1.18 -19.48 4.92
CA LYS A 124 2.59 -19.63 5.30
C LYS A 124 3.39 -18.42 4.82
N SER A 125 4.37 -18.01 5.62
CA SER A 125 5.28 -16.93 5.29
C SER A 125 6.72 -17.42 5.31
N MET A 126 7.45 -17.05 4.26
CA MET A 126 8.90 -17.22 4.19
C MET A 126 9.50 -15.93 3.63
N THR A 127 10.32 -15.27 4.41
CA THR A 127 10.93 -14.02 3.95
C THR A 127 12.16 -14.26 3.09
N ARG A 128 12.28 -13.52 1.98
CA ARG A 128 13.48 -13.53 1.13
C ARG A 128 14.67 -12.89 1.83
N ASN A 129 14.41 -11.86 2.64
CA ASN A 129 15.43 -11.05 3.31
C ASN A 129 15.24 -11.08 4.84
N PRO A 130 15.67 -12.17 5.53
CA PRO A 130 15.38 -12.35 6.96
C PRO A 130 15.99 -11.28 7.85
N LEU A 131 17.14 -10.70 7.49
CA LEU A 131 17.75 -9.60 8.24
C LEU A 131 16.91 -8.31 8.13
N ILE A 132 16.43 -7.97 6.94
CA ILE A 132 15.57 -6.80 6.71
C ILE A 132 14.27 -6.96 7.48
N PHE A 133 13.61 -8.09 7.32
CA PHE A 133 12.37 -8.42 8.03
C PHE A 133 12.56 -8.38 9.55
N GLY A 134 13.66 -8.96 10.05
CA GLY A 134 13.98 -8.96 11.47
C GLY A 134 14.19 -7.55 12.05
N LEU A 135 14.74 -6.61 11.26
CA LEU A 135 14.88 -5.22 11.68
C LEU A 135 13.52 -4.49 11.69
N PHE A 136 12.69 -4.66 10.69
CA PHE A 136 11.33 -4.12 10.71
C PHE A 136 10.49 -4.68 11.87
N THR A 137 10.66 -5.95 12.23
CA THR A 137 10.02 -6.53 13.40
C THR A 137 10.47 -5.85 14.70
N ARG A 138 11.78 -5.59 14.86
CA ARG A 138 12.31 -4.88 16.04
C ARG A 138 11.84 -3.43 16.12
N MET A 139 11.54 -2.82 14.98
CA MET A 139 10.95 -1.47 14.89
C MET A 139 9.42 -1.48 15.10
N HIS A 140 8.82 -2.63 15.39
CA HIS A 140 7.36 -2.81 15.54
C HIS A 140 6.55 -2.39 14.31
N LEU A 141 7.15 -2.47 13.13
CA LEU A 141 6.48 -2.15 11.86
C LEU A 141 5.75 -3.36 11.28
N VAL A 142 6.21 -4.57 11.60
CA VAL A 142 5.62 -5.85 11.15
C VAL A 142 5.67 -6.87 12.28
N GLU A 143 4.72 -7.79 12.29
CA GLU A 143 4.70 -8.92 13.22
C GLU A 143 5.27 -10.17 12.58
N ARG A 144 5.83 -11.08 13.39
CA ARG A 144 6.47 -12.34 12.92
C ARG A 144 5.47 -13.41 12.49
N VAL A 145 4.20 -13.26 12.84
CA VAL A 145 3.18 -14.24 12.50
C VAL A 145 2.73 -14.01 11.05
N ALA A 146 2.52 -15.08 10.28
CA ALA A 146 2.06 -15.05 8.89
C ALA A 146 0.61 -14.50 8.77
N SER A 147 0.39 -13.26 9.19
CA SER A 147 -0.93 -12.63 9.31
C SER A 147 -1.09 -11.39 8.42
N GLY A 148 -0.07 -11.00 7.66
CA GLY A 148 -0.09 -9.78 6.85
C GLY A 148 -1.22 -9.78 5.82
N ILE A 149 -1.31 -10.83 5.00
CA ILE A 149 -2.37 -10.97 3.99
C ILE A 149 -3.76 -11.04 4.62
N PRO A 150 -4.04 -11.94 5.60
CA PRO A 150 -5.32 -11.95 6.29
C PRO A 150 -5.70 -10.61 6.95
N ARG A 151 -4.73 -9.87 7.49
CA ARG A 151 -5.00 -8.54 8.08
C ARG A 151 -5.38 -7.51 7.01
N MET A 152 -4.71 -7.51 5.85
CA MET A 152 -5.09 -6.64 4.74
C MET A 152 -6.51 -6.96 4.25
N GLN A 153 -6.84 -8.24 4.07
CA GLN A 153 -8.19 -8.68 3.68
C GLN A 153 -9.24 -8.24 4.70
N GLU A 154 -8.98 -8.45 5.98
CA GLU A 154 -9.90 -8.06 7.04
C GLU A 154 -10.07 -6.54 7.15
N ALA A 155 -9.00 -5.76 6.99
CA ALA A 155 -9.07 -4.31 6.99
C ALA A 155 -9.91 -3.77 5.82
N MET A 156 -9.73 -4.33 4.61
CA MET A 156 -10.55 -3.98 3.45
C MET A 156 -12.02 -4.35 3.66
N ARG A 157 -12.29 -5.54 4.19
CA ARG A 157 -13.67 -6.02 4.48
C ARG A 157 -14.35 -5.12 5.50
N LYS A 158 -13.67 -4.71 6.59
CA LYS A 158 -14.20 -3.77 7.59
C LYS A 158 -14.52 -2.40 7.01
N ALA A 159 -13.78 -1.98 5.99
CA ALA A 159 -14.04 -0.75 5.26
C ALA A 159 -15.11 -0.89 4.16
N ASN A 160 -15.78 -2.06 4.05
CA ASN A 160 -16.71 -2.40 2.97
C ASN A 160 -16.10 -2.27 1.57
N LEU A 161 -14.82 -2.60 1.43
CA LEU A 161 -14.08 -2.60 0.18
C LEU A 161 -13.83 -4.06 -0.29
N PRO A 162 -13.64 -4.27 -1.60
CA PRO A 162 -13.22 -5.57 -2.13
C PRO A 162 -11.92 -6.04 -1.50
N GLU A 163 -11.79 -7.35 -1.31
CA GLU A 163 -10.53 -7.92 -0.84
C GLU A 163 -9.39 -7.63 -1.83
N PRO A 164 -8.13 -7.53 -1.34
CA PRO A 164 -6.99 -7.31 -2.22
C PRO A 164 -6.81 -8.47 -3.21
N GLU A 165 -6.48 -8.14 -4.45
CA GLU A 165 -6.03 -9.11 -5.45
C GLU A 165 -4.51 -9.23 -5.42
N PHE A 166 -3.98 -10.45 -5.62
CA PHE A 166 -2.53 -10.69 -5.63
C PHE A 166 -2.12 -11.38 -6.92
N HIS A 167 -1.21 -10.76 -7.66
CA HIS A 167 -0.56 -11.35 -8.83
C HIS A 167 0.83 -11.82 -8.41
N THR A 168 1.12 -13.08 -8.66
CA THR A 168 2.32 -13.74 -8.13
C THR A 168 3.28 -14.22 -9.22
N GLU A 169 2.90 -14.10 -10.47
CA GLU A 169 3.72 -14.46 -11.64
C GLU A 169 4.62 -13.27 -12.03
N GLY A 170 5.92 -13.52 -12.16
CA GLY A 170 6.91 -12.49 -12.45
C GLY A 170 7.17 -11.57 -11.25
N MET A 171 6.69 -10.34 -11.30
CA MET A 171 6.70 -9.44 -10.14
C MET A 171 5.52 -9.77 -9.22
N PHE A 172 5.77 -9.73 -7.92
CA PHE A 172 4.65 -9.79 -6.96
C PHE A 172 3.92 -8.44 -6.96
N THR A 173 2.61 -8.45 -7.17
CA THR A 173 1.78 -7.25 -7.16
C THR A 173 0.56 -7.44 -6.27
N ALA A 174 0.38 -6.53 -5.32
CA ALA A 174 -0.85 -6.40 -4.54
C ALA A 174 -1.70 -5.26 -5.11
N VAL A 175 -2.97 -5.54 -5.40
CA VAL A 175 -3.93 -4.59 -5.98
C VAL A 175 -5.04 -4.31 -4.97
N PHE A 176 -5.24 -3.04 -4.68
CA PHE A 176 -6.27 -2.54 -3.76
C PHE A 176 -7.25 -1.67 -4.54
N LYS A 177 -8.49 -2.12 -4.68
CA LYS A 177 -9.55 -1.34 -5.33
C LYS A 177 -9.91 -0.14 -4.46
N ARG A 178 -10.01 1.04 -5.08
CA ARG A 178 -10.49 2.24 -4.43
C ARG A 178 -12.00 2.16 -4.32
N GLY A 179 -12.55 2.56 -3.18
CA GLY A 179 -13.99 2.75 -3.05
C GLY A 179 -14.43 3.85 -4.00
N ILE A 180 -15.53 3.63 -4.73
CA ILE A 180 -16.14 4.69 -5.50
C ILE A 180 -16.48 5.79 -4.51
N SER A 181 -15.89 6.98 -4.71
CA SER A 181 -16.24 8.25 -4.10
C SER A 181 -17.27 8.14 -2.96
N ILE A 182 -16.93 8.59 -1.76
CA ILE A 182 -17.91 8.78 -0.69
C ILE A 182 -19.06 9.57 -1.34
N LYS A 183 -20.14 8.86 -1.74
CA LYS A 183 -21.31 9.50 -2.31
C LYS A 183 -21.75 10.51 -1.27
N SER A 184 -21.77 11.79 -1.62
CA SER A 184 -22.56 12.77 -0.90
C SER A 184 -23.97 12.19 -0.86
N ASP A 185 -24.40 11.72 0.30
CA ASP A 185 -25.83 11.53 0.54
C ASP A 185 -26.45 12.88 0.22
N THR A 186 -27.22 12.91 -0.85
CA THR A 186 -28.01 14.06 -1.22
C THR A 186 -28.96 14.29 -0.05
N VAL A 187 -28.65 15.28 0.78
CA VAL A 187 -29.59 15.81 1.75
C VAL A 187 -30.76 16.31 0.92
N ASN A 188 -31.84 15.54 0.90
CA ASN A 188 -33.12 16.02 0.41
C ASN A 188 -33.61 17.07 1.42
N ASP A 189 -33.19 18.32 1.23
CA ASP A 189 -33.89 19.46 1.79
C ASP A 189 -35.26 19.57 1.10
N THR A 190 -36.23 18.83 1.61
CA THR A 190 -37.64 19.13 1.39
C THR A 190 -37.93 20.37 2.22
N VAL A 191 -37.72 21.54 1.63
CA VAL A 191 -38.32 22.77 2.10
C VAL A 191 -39.81 22.63 1.87
N ASN A 192 -40.55 22.34 2.93
CA ASN A 192 -41.99 22.54 2.97
C ASN A 192 -42.24 24.06 3.13
N ASP A 193 -42.38 24.75 2.02
CA ASP A 193 -43.11 26.02 2.00
C ASP A 193 -44.60 25.67 2.23
N THR A 194 -45.11 25.99 3.41
CA THR A 194 -46.54 26.10 3.67
C THR A 194 -46.82 27.53 4.09
N VAL A 195 -47.64 28.16 3.29
CA VAL A 195 -48.30 29.45 3.37
C VAL A 195 -48.92 29.75 4.73
#